data_f024414a1c08ae6da0d541750234e06a
#
_entry.id   f024414a1c08ae6da0d541750234e06a
#
_cell.length_a   1.000
_cell.length_b   1.000
_cell.length_c   1.000
_cell.angle_alpha   90.00
_cell.angle_beta   90.00
_cell.angle_gamma   90.00
#
_symmetry.space_group_name_H-M   'P 1'
#
loop_
_entity.id
_entity.type
_entity.pdbx_description
1 polymer ?
#
loop_
_entity_poly.entity_id
_entity_poly.type
_entity_poly.pdbx_seq_one_letter_code
_entity_poly.pdbx_strand_id
1 'polypeptide(L)'
;MSQAVHLSTRVEPEVVEYRSVSGWAVAALVLGLVSPAAIVAPILWLIPAMGFVAALIAMWSITAAQGQKSGWYLALLGLLLAIFFGVAGPARAITRNIWLETRAERIAHVFVDLLRQNKPLEAHELTKSASQRKPLGPNALELIEKNPDMKREYDRFLSSELAKTLLERRETAQVELSSASFLGSNERQDVLTVQYRIVSKDAAKPLSLSGEIGLERTTELMTGREQWRVMPLAQRGEE
;
A
#
# COMPACT_ATOMS: atom_id res chain seq x y z
N MET A 1 -80.35 -41.42 -31.46
CA MET A 1 -79.00 -41.36 -31.96
C MET A 1 -78.20 -40.51 -30.98
N SER A 2 -77.46 -41.15 -30.08
CA SER A 2 -76.63 -40.45 -29.07
C SER A 2 -75.18 -40.56 -29.49
N GLN A 3 -74.58 -39.42 -29.89
CA GLN A 3 -73.13 -39.34 -30.20
C GLN A 3 -72.38 -39.19 -28.86
N ALA A 4 -71.62 -40.21 -28.54
CA ALA A 4 -70.66 -40.16 -27.42
C ALA A 4 -69.42 -39.34 -27.87
N VAL A 5 -69.26 -38.19 -27.25
CA VAL A 5 -68.03 -37.39 -27.41
C VAL A 5 -66.91 -38.03 -26.63
N HIS A 6 -66.02 -38.70 -27.30
CA HIS A 6 -64.76 -39.16 -26.75
C HIS A 6 -63.81 -37.98 -26.51
N LEU A 7 -63.78 -37.45 -25.30
CA LEU A 7 -62.72 -36.55 -24.81
C LEU A 7 -61.51 -37.42 -24.47
N SER A 8 -60.63 -37.63 -25.44
CA SER A 8 -59.29 -38.17 -25.16
C SER A 8 -58.40 -37.06 -24.59
N THR A 9 -58.41 -36.93 -23.26
CA THR A 9 -57.41 -36.14 -22.53
C THR A 9 -56.07 -36.87 -22.59
N ARG A 10 -55.38 -36.76 -23.75
CA ARG A 10 -53.98 -37.17 -23.80
C ARG A 10 -53.17 -36.07 -23.12
N VAL A 11 -52.93 -36.19 -21.80
CA VAL A 11 -51.94 -35.40 -21.11
C VAL A 11 -50.60 -35.89 -21.65
N GLU A 12 -50.07 -35.19 -22.62
CA GLU A 12 -48.68 -35.38 -23.03
C GLU A 12 -47.81 -35.06 -21.80
N PRO A 13 -46.96 -36.00 -21.35
CA PRO A 13 -46.04 -35.67 -20.26
C PRO A 13 -45.16 -34.56 -20.75
N GLU A 14 -45.24 -33.41 -20.12
CA GLU A 14 -44.34 -32.26 -20.33
C GLU A 14 -42.92 -32.78 -20.06
N VAL A 15 -42.20 -33.15 -21.11
CA VAL A 15 -40.81 -33.57 -21.02
C VAL A 15 -40.02 -32.36 -20.56
N VAL A 16 -39.80 -32.26 -19.26
CA VAL A 16 -38.92 -31.26 -18.69
C VAL A 16 -37.51 -31.52 -19.25
N GLU A 17 -37.17 -30.79 -20.27
CA GLU A 17 -35.86 -30.88 -20.93
C GLU A 17 -34.78 -30.50 -19.95
N TYR A 18 -34.15 -31.49 -19.31
CA TYR A 18 -33.08 -31.30 -18.34
C TYR A 18 -31.84 -30.75 -19.04
N ARG A 19 -31.60 -29.46 -18.88
CA ARG A 19 -30.41 -28.79 -19.42
C ARG A 19 -29.24 -28.95 -18.44
N SER A 20 -28.15 -29.56 -18.86
CA SER A 20 -26.97 -29.74 -18.04
C SER A 20 -26.30 -28.38 -17.77
N VAL A 21 -25.90 -28.12 -16.51
CA VAL A 21 -25.14 -26.92 -16.15
C VAL A 21 -23.70 -27.08 -16.64
N SER A 22 -23.15 -26.03 -17.26
CA SER A 22 -21.77 -26.02 -17.71
C SER A 22 -20.80 -26.08 -16.51
N GLY A 23 -19.89 -27.08 -16.50
CA GLY A 23 -18.86 -27.19 -15.44
C GLY A 23 -17.97 -25.95 -15.34
N TRP A 24 -17.68 -25.30 -16.47
CA TRP A 24 -16.95 -24.04 -16.51
C TRP A 24 -17.71 -22.89 -15.86
N ALA A 25 -19.04 -22.86 -15.93
CA ALA A 25 -19.84 -21.85 -15.25
C ALA A 25 -19.78 -22.02 -13.73
N VAL A 26 -19.77 -23.28 -13.25
CA VAL A 26 -19.58 -23.58 -11.83
C VAL A 26 -18.17 -23.19 -11.38
N ALA A 27 -17.15 -23.54 -12.15
CA ALA A 27 -15.76 -23.17 -11.86
C ALA A 27 -15.57 -21.65 -11.80
N ALA A 28 -16.15 -20.90 -12.75
CA ALA A 28 -16.11 -19.45 -12.77
C ALA A 28 -16.75 -18.83 -11.52
N LEU A 29 -17.91 -19.37 -11.10
CA LEU A 29 -18.58 -18.91 -9.88
C LEU A 29 -17.74 -19.20 -8.64
N VAL A 30 -17.19 -20.38 -8.49
CA VAL A 30 -16.34 -20.75 -7.33
C VAL A 30 -15.10 -19.85 -7.26
N LEU A 31 -14.40 -19.67 -8.39
CA LEU A 31 -13.24 -18.78 -8.43
C LEU A 31 -13.65 -17.31 -8.16
N GLY A 32 -14.79 -16.88 -8.66
CA GLY A 32 -15.36 -15.56 -8.36
C GLY A 32 -15.63 -15.37 -6.86
N LEU A 33 -16.20 -16.37 -6.19
CA LEU A 33 -16.48 -16.35 -4.75
C LEU A 33 -15.20 -16.37 -3.90
N VAL A 34 -14.12 -16.97 -4.38
CA VAL A 34 -12.80 -16.98 -3.70
C VAL A 34 -11.99 -15.72 -4.02
N SER A 35 -12.36 -14.96 -5.07
CA SER A 35 -11.65 -13.73 -5.50
C SER A 35 -11.45 -12.66 -4.42
N PRO A 36 -12.30 -12.50 -3.37
CA PRO A 36 -12.02 -11.58 -2.26
C PRO A 36 -10.65 -11.79 -1.61
N ALA A 37 -10.11 -13.00 -1.66
CA ALA A 37 -8.76 -13.30 -1.16
C ALA A 37 -7.67 -12.44 -1.86
N ALA A 38 -7.91 -11.98 -3.07
CA ALA A 38 -6.99 -11.09 -3.80
C ALA A 38 -6.70 -9.75 -3.09
N ILE A 39 -7.55 -9.36 -2.13
CA ILE A 39 -7.34 -8.15 -1.33
C ILE A 39 -6.20 -8.34 -0.31
N VAL A 40 -5.93 -9.60 0.10
CA VAL A 40 -5.00 -9.91 1.19
C VAL A 40 -3.55 -9.88 0.72
N ALA A 41 -3.25 -10.50 -0.43
CA ALA A 41 -1.88 -10.61 -0.92
C ALA A 41 -1.81 -10.54 -2.45
N PRO A 42 -0.77 -9.91 -3.02
CA PRO A 42 -0.61 -9.77 -4.48
C PRO A 42 -0.56 -11.10 -5.23
N ILE A 43 0.00 -12.14 -4.62
CA ILE A 43 0.04 -13.48 -5.24
C ILE A 43 -1.36 -14.04 -5.52
N LEU A 44 -2.37 -13.65 -4.75
CA LEU A 44 -3.74 -14.11 -4.91
C LEU A 44 -4.50 -13.39 -6.03
N TRP A 45 -3.89 -12.43 -6.72
CA TRP A 45 -4.47 -11.79 -7.92
C TRP A 45 -4.63 -12.77 -9.09
N LEU A 46 -3.94 -13.89 -9.04
CA LEU A 46 -4.13 -14.98 -10.01
C LEU A 46 -5.53 -15.61 -9.92
N ILE A 47 -6.18 -15.60 -8.75
CA ILE A 47 -7.50 -16.20 -8.55
C ILE A 47 -8.57 -15.49 -9.39
N PRO A 48 -8.79 -14.16 -9.28
CA PRO A 48 -9.73 -13.46 -10.14
C PRO A 48 -9.34 -13.53 -11.62
N ALA A 49 -8.04 -13.54 -11.97
CA ALA A 49 -7.62 -13.71 -13.34
C ALA A 49 -8.06 -15.07 -13.92
N MET A 50 -7.87 -16.16 -13.17
CA MET A 50 -8.36 -17.49 -13.55
C MET A 50 -9.89 -17.55 -13.60
N GLY A 51 -10.59 -16.90 -12.65
CA GLY A 51 -12.03 -16.79 -12.63
C GLY A 51 -12.59 -16.07 -13.87
N PHE A 52 -11.92 -15.00 -14.28
CA PHE A 52 -12.25 -14.26 -15.50
C PHE A 52 -12.13 -15.15 -16.75
N VAL A 53 -11.01 -15.85 -16.91
CA VAL A 53 -10.79 -16.77 -18.06
C VAL A 53 -11.82 -17.89 -18.05
N ALA A 54 -12.07 -18.51 -16.88
CA ALA A 54 -13.07 -19.59 -16.77
C ALA A 54 -14.48 -19.09 -17.13
N ALA A 55 -14.84 -17.87 -16.75
CA ALA A 55 -16.12 -17.28 -17.11
C ALA A 55 -16.26 -17.05 -18.61
N LEU A 56 -15.22 -16.57 -19.28
CA LEU A 56 -15.23 -16.41 -20.74
C LEU A 56 -15.39 -17.74 -21.48
N ILE A 57 -14.65 -18.77 -21.04
CA ILE A 57 -14.77 -20.13 -21.58
C ILE A 57 -16.19 -20.68 -21.35
N ALA A 58 -16.76 -20.45 -20.16
CA ALA A 58 -18.12 -20.87 -19.84
C ALA A 58 -19.14 -20.20 -20.77
N MET A 59 -19.08 -18.88 -20.95
CA MET A 59 -19.98 -18.12 -21.81
C MET A 59 -19.87 -18.61 -23.26
N TRP A 60 -18.64 -18.79 -23.76
CA TRP A 60 -18.41 -19.34 -25.10
C TRP A 60 -18.98 -20.74 -25.25
N SER A 61 -18.72 -21.65 -24.29
CA SER A 61 -19.23 -23.02 -24.30
C SER A 61 -20.75 -23.11 -24.26
N ILE A 62 -21.42 -22.20 -23.53
CA ILE A 62 -22.90 -22.16 -23.42
C ILE A 62 -23.50 -21.64 -24.74
N THR A 63 -22.93 -20.61 -25.34
CA THR A 63 -23.40 -20.07 -26.62
C THR A 63 -23.21 -21.07 -27.76
N ALA A 64 -22.06 -21.78 -27.81
CA ALA A 64 -21.76 -22.79 -28.79
C ALA A 64 -22.69 -24.01 -28.70
N ALA A 65 -23.24 -24.33 -27.52
CA ALA A 65 -24.11 -25.47 -27.27
C ALA A 65 -25.58 -25.25 -27.71
N GLN A 66 -25.92 -24.14 -28.36
CA GLN A 66 -27.27 -23.84 -28.91
C GLN A 66 -28.44 -24.17 -27.98
N GLY A 67 -28.33 -23.88 -26.70
CA GLY A 67 -29.37 -24.08 -25.70
C GLY A 67 -29.34 -25.42 -24.95
N GLN A 68 -28.45 -26.36 -25.32
CA GLN A 68 -28.30 -27.61 -24.56
C GLN A 68 -27.66 -27.46 -23.18
N LYS A 69 -26.92 -26.35 -22.96
CA LYS A 69 -26.28 -26.06 -21.67
C LYS A 69 -26.92 -24.86 -21.01
N SER A 70 -27.03 -24.94 -19.67
CA SER A 70 -27.49 -23.87 -18.80
C SER A 70 -26.34 -23.34 -17.95
N GLY A 71 -26.54 -22.19 -17.27
CA GLY A 71 -25.56 -21.63 -16.33
C GLY A 71 -25.02 -20.27 -16.74
N TRP A 72 -25.63 -19.58 -17.72
CA TRP A 72 -25.23 -18.24 -18.15
C TRP A 72 -25.14 -17.24 -16.99
N TYR A 73 -26.15 -17.23 -16.11
CA TYR A 73 -26.18 -16.34 -14.94
C TYR A 73 -25.04 -16.65 -13.93
N LEU A 74 -24.70 -17.94 -13.77
CA LEU A 74 -23.59 -18.36 -12.93
C LEU A 74 -22.25 -17.88 -13.48
N ALA A 75 -22.06 -18.03 -14.80
CA ALA A 75 -20.85 -17.55 -15.47
C ALA A 75 -20.76 -16.01 -15.39
N LEU A 76 -21.87 -15.30 -15.60
CA LEU A 76 -21.93 -13.84 -15.52
C LEU A 76 -21.62 -13.35 -14.09
N LEU A 77 -22.23 -13.96 -13.07
CA LEU A 77 -21.94 -13.61 -11.68
C LEU A 77 -20.46 -13.87 -11.31
N GLY A 78 -19.93 -15.01 -11.71
CA GLY A 78 -18.50 -15.32 -11.54
C GLY A 78 -17.60 -14.30 -12.24
N LEU A 79 -17.95 -13.88 -13.46
CA LEU A 79 -17.25 -12.84 -14.21
C LEU A 79 -17.26 -11.49 -13.47
N LEU A 80 -18.43 -11.05 -13.01
CA LEU A 80 -18.57 -9.77 -12.30
C LEU A 80 -17.75 -9.76 -11.01
N LEU A 81 -17.79 -10.84 -10.24
CA LEU A 81 -16.98 -10.97 -9.02
C LEU A 81 -15.48 -10.97 -9.36
N ALA A 82 -15.06 -11.70 -10.39
CA ALA A 82 -13.67 -11.74 -10.82
C ALA A 82 -13.17 -10.36 -11.25
N ILE A 83 -13.94 -9.59 -12.03
CA ILE A 83 -13.59 -8.23 -12.44
C ILE A 83 -13.54 -7.32 -11.21
N PHE A 84 -14.56 -7.35 -10.36
CA PHE A 84 -14.62 -6.45 -9.20
C PHE A 84 -13.41 -6.64 -8.27
N PHE A 85 -13.11 -7.87 -7.86
CA PHE A 85 -11.98 -8.14 -6.97
C PHE A 85 -10.63 -8.09 -7.67
N GLY A 86 -10.58 -8.40 -8.98
CA GLY A 86 -9.40 -8.24 -9.81
C GLY A 86 -8.95 -6.79 -9.96
N VAL A 87 -9.89 -5.83 -9.88
CA VAL A 87 -9.59 -4.39 -9.85
C VAL A 87 -9.40 -3.88 -8.43
N ALA A 88 -10.23 -4.30 -7.48
CA ALA A 88 -10.20 -3.81 -6.10
C ALA A 88 -8.89 -4.13 -5.38
N GLY A 89 -8.30 -5.31 -5.61
CA GLY A 89 -7.02 -5.72 -5.03
C GLY A 89 -5.86 -4.76 -5.40
N PRO A 90 -5.53 -4.63 -6.69
CA PRO A 90 -4.51 -3.69 -7.18
C PRO A 90 -4.81 -2.24 -6.80
N ALA A 91 -6.06 -1.78 -6.95
CA ALA A 91 -6.46 -0.42 -6.61
C ALA A 91 -6.17 -0.10 -5.13
N ARG A 92 -6.50 -1.01 -4.22
CA ARG A 92 -6.19 -0.86 -2.79
C ARG A 92 -4.68 -0.77 -2.55
N ALA A 93 -3.88 -1.63 -3.20
CA ALA A 93 -2.43 -1.63 -3.04
C ALA A 93 -1.81 -0.32 -3.53
N ILE A 94 -2.22 0.16 -4.71
CA ILE A 94 -1.76 1.43 -5.30
C ILE A 94 -2.16 2.60 -4.39
N THR A 95 -3.41 2.67 -3.96
CA THR A 95 -3.90 3.75 -3.08
C THR A 95 -3.15 3.77 -1.76
N ARG A 96 -2.87 2.58 -1.16
CA ARG A 96 -2.07 2.48 0.05
C ARG A 96 -0.66 3.04 -0.16
N ASN A 97 0.00 2.67 -1.25
CA ASN A 97 1.36 3.14 -1.54
C ASN A 97 1.40 4.65 -1.74
N ILE A 98 0.51 5.21 -2.55
CA ILE A 98 0.42 6.67 -2.76
C ILE A 98 0.18 7.39 -1.43
N TRP A 99 -0.70 6.86 -0.59
CA TRP A 99 -0.97 7.44 0.73
C TRP A 99 0.27 7.39 1.64
N LEU A 100 1.00 6.27 1.66
CA LEU A 100 2.24 6.11 2.42
C LEU A 100 3.32 7.09 1.94
N GLU A 101 3.52 7.19 0.63
CA GLU A 101 4.48 8.11 0.00
C GLU A 101 4.18 9.56 0.34
N THR A 102 2.94 10.01 0.16
CA THR A 102 2.52 11.38 0.51
C THR A 102 2.71 11.68 2.00
N ARG A 103 2.49 10.69 2.86
CA ARG A 103 2.69 10.86 4.31
C ARG A 103 4.17 10.94 4.66
N ALA A 104 4.99 10.11 4.03
CA ALA A 104 6.45 10.10 4.19
C ALA A 104 7.07 11.44 3.77
N GLU A 105 6.69 11.96 2.61
CA GLU A 105 7.12 13.28 2.13
C GLU A 105 6.82 14.38 3.16
N ARG A 106 5.61 14.39 3.69
CA ARG A 106 5.22 15.39 4.71
C ARG A 106 6.08 15.32 5.96
N ILE A 107 6.41 14.12 6.42
CA ILE A 107 7.26 13.93 7.61
C ILE A 107 8.71 14.34 7.29
N ALA A 108 9.21 14.01 6.11
CA ALA A 108 10.53 14.46 5.67
C ALA A 108 10.60 16.00 5.58
N HIS A 109 9.56 16.66 5.08
CA HIS A 109 9.47 18.12 5.08
C HIS A 109 9.53 18.69 6.51
N VAL A 110 8.72 18.16 7.43
CA VAL A 110 8.72 18.61 8.84
C VAL A 110 10.11 18.42 9.46
N PHE A 111 10.76 17.28 9.20
CA PHE A 111 12.10 17.00 9.70
C PHE A 111 13.14 18.02 9.20
N VAL A 112 13.15 18.29 7.89
CA VAL A 112 14.04 19.28 7.27
C VAL A 112 13.74 20.70 7.78
N ASP A 113 12.47 21.06 7.91
CA ASP A 113 12.05 22.36 8.41
C ASP A 113 12.48 22.60 9.86
N LEU A 114 12.42 21.60 10.71
CA LEU A 114 12.91 21.68 12.09
C LEU A 114 14.41 21.96 12.12
N LEU A 115 15.20 21.31 11.27
CA LEU A 115 16.64 21.58 11.18
C LEU A 115 16.91 23.01 10.68
N ARG A 116 16.18 23.48 9.67
CA ARG A 116 16.29 24.87 9.14
C ARG A 116 15.88 25.92 10.19
N GLN A 117 14.91 25.63 11.02
CA GLN A 117 14.47 26.51 12.13
C GLN A 117 15.44 26.48 13.33
N ASN A 118 16.57 25.79 13.23
CA ASN A 118 17.50 25.60 14.33
C ASN A 118 16.89 24.90 15.56
N LYS A 119 16.05 23.89 15.30
CA LYS A 119 15.40 23.06 16.32
C LYS A 119 15.89 21.61 16.23
N PRO A 120 17.21 21.35 16.38
CA PRO A 120 17.78 20.03 16.19
C PRO A 120 17.26 19.00 17.22
N LEU A 121 16.87 19.48 18.40
CA LEU A 121 16.33 18.60 19.43
C LEU A 121 14.96 18.01 19.05
N GLU A 122 14.08 18.85 18.49
CA GLU A 122 12.78 18.39 17.98
C GLU A 122 12.95 17.44 16.80
N ALA A 123 13.90 17.74 15.89
CA ALA A 123 14.25 16.85 14.78
C ALA A 123 14.80 15.50 15.26
N HIS A 124 15.66 15.50 16.29
CA HIS A 124 16.18 14.28 16.89
C HIS A 124 15.07 13.42 17.52
N GLU A 125 14.05 14.03 18.15
CA GLU A 125 12.91 13.27 18.67
C GLU A 125 12.15 12.53 17.56
N LEU A 126 12.11 13.04 16.33
CA LEU A 126 11.50 12.33 15.21
C LEU A 126 12.28 11.07 14.78
N THR A 127 13.55 10.94 15.15
CA THR A 127 14.32 9.72 14.87
C THR A 127 14.03 8.59 15.85
N LYS A 128 13.46 8.91 17.01
CA LYS A 128 13.09 7.92 18.04
C LYS A 128 11.75 7.26 17.71
N SER A 129 11.58 6.03 18.17
CA SER A 129 10.27 5.39 18.15
C SER A 129 9.27 6.19 19.01
N ALA A 130 7.99 6.19 18.67
CA ALA A 130 7.00 6.97 19.40
C ALA A 130 6.90 6.61 20.90
N SER A 131 7.18 5.34 21.24
CA SER A 131 7.25 4.89 22.64
C SER A 131 8.43 5.48 23.43
N GLN A 132 9.48 5.90 22.73
CA GLN A 132 10.68 6.50 23.33
C GLN A 132 10.66 8.03 23.32
N ARG A 133 9.73 8.63 22.54
CA ARG A 133 9.58 10.09 22.50
C ARG A 133 9.09 10.61 23.84
N LYS A 134 9.79 11.57 24.36
CA LYS A 134 9.40 12.28 25.58
C LYS A 134 8.97 13.69 25.22
N PRO A 135 7.94 14.24 25.88
CA PRO A 135 7.63 15.65 25.71
C PRO A 135 8.87 16.47 26.08
N LEU A 136 9.28 17.33 25.16
CA LEU A 136 10.44 18.21 25.34
C LEU A 136 10.07 19.28 26.37
N GLY A 137 10.54 19.09 27.59
CA GLY A 137 10.46 20.13 28.64
C GLY A 137 11.58 21.16 28.46
N PRO A 138 11.50 22.30 29.19
CA PRO A 138 12.52 23.36 29.13
C PRO A 138 13.93 22.86 29.44
N ASN A 139 14.06 21.78 30.22
CA ASN A 139 15.35 21.22 30.65
C ASN A 139 15.78 19.99 29.83
N ALA A 140 15.22 19.79 28.61
CA ALA A 140 15.51 18.60 27.83
C ALA A 140 16.99 18.47 27.44
N LEU A 141 17.66 19.59 27.12
CA LEU A 141 19.11 19.60 26.83
C LEU A 141 19.95 19.20 28.04
N GLU A 142 19.62 19.70 29.23
CA GLU A 142 20.34 19.31 30.47
C GLU A 142 20.19 17.81 30.75
N LEU A 143 19.04 17.23 30.48
CA LEU A 143 18.79 15.79 30.64
C LEU A 143 19.65 14.97 29.67
N ILE A 144 19.83 15.43 28.44
CA ILE A 144 20.69 14.79 27.45
C ILE A 144 22.15 14.89 27.88
N GLU A 145 22.60 16.06 28.33
CA GLU A 145 23.99 16.27 28.80
C GLU A 145 24.34 15.43 30.02
N LYS A 146 23.39 15.22 30.94
CA LYS A 146 23.58 14.39 32.14
C LYS A 146 23.64 12.90 31.85
N ASN A 147 23.09 12.46 30.69
CA ASN A 147 23.08 11.05 30.31
C ASN A 147 24.08 10.80 29.17
N PRO A 148 25.19 10.11 29.41
CA PRO A 148 26.25 9.91 28.41
C PRO A 148 25.81 9.13 27.18
N ASP A 149 24.81 8.24 27.31
CA ASP A 149 24.30 7.48 26.18
C ASP A 149 23.40 8.34 25.28
N MET A 150 22.51 9.13 25.89
CA MET A 150 21.67 10.07 25.15
C MET A 150 22.50 11.16 24.48
N LYS A 151 23.57 11.63 25.14
CA LYS A 151 24.49 12.60 24.57
C LYS A 151 25.18 12.03 23.33
N ARG A 152 25.74 10.81 23.42
CA ARG A 152 26.38 10.14 22.28
C ARG A 152 25.43 9.96 21.08
N GLU A 153 24.18 9.60 21.34
CA GLU A 153 23.15 9.47 20.30
C GLU A 153 22.85 10.81 19.64
N TYR A 154 22.69 11.86 20.43
CA TYR A 154 22.44 13.21 19.95
C TYR A 154 23.64 13.79 19.18
N ASP A 155 24.85 13.61 19.67
CA ASP A 155 26.08 14.05 18.99
C ASP A 155 26.27 13.33 17.66
N ARG A 156 25.94 12.03 17.59
CA ARG A 156 25.92 11.26 16.32
C ARG A 156 24.89 11.80 15.36
N PHE A 157 23.71 12.16 15.84
CA PHE A 157 22.69 12.78 15.02
C PHE A 157 23.16 14.13 14.45
N LEU A 158 23.74 14.99 15.26
CA LEU A 158 24.25 16.28 14.84
C LEU A 158 25.44 16.16 13.87
N SER A 159 26.23 15.10 13.99
CA SER A 159 27.37 14.82 13.10
C SER A 159 26.95 14.22 11.75
N SER A 160 25.68 13.85 11.59
CA SER A 160 25.15 13.38 10.30
C SER A 160 25.26 14.50 9.25
N GLU A 161 25.64 14.14 8.04
CA GLU A 161 25.94 15.08 6.97
C GLU A 161 24.77 16.02 6.67
N LEU A 162 23.55 15.48 6.63
CA LEU A 162 22.33 16.26 6.44
C LEU A 162 22.10 17.27 7.56
N ALA A 163 22.13 16.82 8.82
CA ALA A 163 21.86 17.69 9.96
C ALA A 163 22.93 18.78 10.07
N LYS A 164 24.21 18.40 9.96
CA LYS A 164 25.34 19.31 9.99
C LYS A 164 25.22 20.39 8.89
N THR A 165 25.01 19.97 7.63
CA THR A 165 24.91 20.89 6.51
C THR A 165 23.72 21.85 6.66
N LEU A 166 22.57 21.39 7.10
CA LEU A 166 21.39 22.24 7.27
C LEU A 166 21.52 23.19 8.45
N LEU A 167 22.18 22.80 9.54
CA LEU A 167 22.43 23.69 10.67
C LEU A 167 23.47 24.75 10.36
N GLU A 168 24.55 24.39 9.65
CA GLU A 168 25.62 25.33 9.27
C GLU A 168 25.20 26.32 8.19
N ARG A 169 24.35 25.89 7.25
CA ARG A 169 23.97 26.68 6.05
C ARG A 169 22.48 26.98 5.97
N ARG A 170 21.78 27.05 7.09
CA ARG A 170 20.32 27.17 7.18
C ARG A 170 19.74 28.32 6.34
N GLU A 171 20.45 29.45 6.18
CA GLU A 171 19.98 30.64 5.47
C GLU A 171 20.23 30.55 3.94
N THR A 172 21.28 29.84 3.54
CA THR A 172 21.70 29.75 2.14
C THR A 172 21.35 28.44 1.46
N ALA A 173 21.08 27.38 2.24
CA ALA A 173 20.75 26.07 1.71
C ALA A 173 19.28 26.01 1.24
N GLN A 174 19.10 25.63 -0.03
CA GLN A 174 17.81 25.22 -0.57
C GLN A 174 17.76 23.70 -0.55
N VAL A 175 16.69 23.15 0.04
CA VAL A 175 16.45 21.71 0.04
C VAL A 175 15.31 21.41 -0.89
N GLU A 176 15.59 20.58 -1.87
CA GLU A 176 14.60 19.98 -2.75
C GLU A 176 14.37 18.55 -2.29
N LEU A 177 13.14 18.22 -1.92
CA LEU A 177 12.73 16.84 -1.65
C LEU A 177 12.08 16.28 -2.91
N SER A 178 12.54 15.13 -3.34
CA SER A 178 11.90 14.36 -4.42
C SER A 178 10.77 13.48 -3.85
N SER A 179 10.04 12.83 -4.76
CA SER A 179 8.99 11.90 -4.37
C SER A 179 9.51 10.79 -3.46
N ALA A 180 8.69 10.39 -2.49
CA ALA A 180 8.97 9.24 -1.68
C ALA A 180 8.90 7.95 -2.51
N SER A 181 9.69 6.96 -2.13
CA SER A 181 9.68 5.63 -2.72
C SER A 181 9.45 4.58 -1.64
N PHE A 182 8.48 3.71 -1.89
CA PHE A 182 8.22 2.57 -1.02
C PHE A 182 9.26 1.47 -1.28
N LEU A 183 10.04 1.11 -0.25
CA LEU A 183 11.08 0.09 -0.36
C LEU A 183 10.58 -1.31 -0.02
N GLY A 184 9.67 -1.42 0.92
CA GLY A 184 9.15 -2.71 1.33
C GLY A 184 8.30 -2.64 2.58
N SER A 185 7.58 -3.74 2.82
CA SER A 185 6.75 -3.92 4.00
C SER A 185 7.12 -5.22 4.67
N ASN A 186 7.32 -5.18 5.95
CA ASN A 186 7.30 -6.34 6.81
C ASN A 186 5.95 -6.37 7.54
N GLU A 187 5.61 -7.46 8.23
CA GLU A 187 4.27 -7.66 8.85
C GLU A 187 3.73 -6.44 9.61
N ARG A 188 4.60 -5.59 10.14
CA ARG A 188 4.24 -4.44 10.99
C ARG A 188 4.95 -3.13 10.65
N GLN A 189 5.85 -3.17 9.69
CA GLN A 189 6.73 -2.06 9.38
C GLN A 189 6.72 -1.80 7.89
N ASP A 190 6.48 -0.56 7.53
CA ASP A 190 6.66 -0.07 6.16
C ASP A 190 7.91 0.79 6.14
N VAL A 191 8.78 0.54 5.18
CA VAL A 191 10.02 1.30 4.98
C VAL A 191 9.92 2.09 3.69
N LEU A 192 10.17 3.39 3.80
CA LEU A 192 10.15 4.33 2.67
C LEU A 192 11.44 5.14 2.67
N THR A 193 11.80 5.66 1.51
CA THR A 193 12.86 6.66 1.38
C THR A 193 12.34 7.90 0.66
N VAL A 194 12.86 9.05 1.06
CA VAL A 194 12.66 10.33 0.37
C VAL A 194 14.03 10.83 -0.04
N GLN A 195 14.23 11.03 -1.32
CA GLN A 195 15.48 11.60 -1.81
C GLN A 195 15.50 13.11 -1.55
N TYR A 196 16.65 13.62 -1.12
CA TYR A 196 16.85 15.04 -0.96
C TYR A 196 18.05 15.53 -1.79
N ARG A 197 17.96 16.77 -2.21
CA ARG A 197 19.07 17.51 -2.80
C ARG A 197 19.19 18.86 -2.09
N ILE A 198 20.37 19.14 -1.57
CA ILE A 198 20.69 20.42 -0.97
C ILE A 198 21.56 21.19 -1.94
N VAL A 199 21.11 22.37 -2.32
CA VAL A 199 21.87 23.30 -3.18
C VAL A 199 22.11 24.57 -2.39
N SER A 200 23.38 24.97 -2.26
CA SER A 200 23.73 26.27 -1.67
C SER A 200 23.72 27.35 -2.73
N LYS A 201 23.03 28.46 -2.45
CA LYS A 201 23.07 29.68 -3.28
C LYS A 201 24.32 30.54 -3.06
N ASP A 202 25.18 30.16 -2.12
CA ASP A 202 26.39 30.89 -1.83
C ASP A 202 27.40 30.68 -2.96
N ALA A 203 27.64 31.74 -3.76
CA ALA A 203 28.59 31.72 -4.88
C ALA A 203 30.02 31.46 -4.43
N ALA A 204 30.38 31.78 -3.17
CA ALA A 204 31.72 31.57 -2.64
C ALA A 204 32.04 30.12 -2.30
N LYS A 205 31.00 29.32 -1.97
CA LYS A 205 31.12 27.89 -1.65
C LYS A 205 29.90 27.12 -2.19
N PRO A 206 29.86 26.88 -3.52
CA PRO A 206 28.79 26.07 -4.07
C PRO A 206 28.81 24.67 -3.43
N LEU A 207 27.67 24.24 -2.93
CA LEU A 207 27.49 22.91 -2.39
C LEU A 207 26.32 22.24 -3.13
N SER A 208 26.55 21.03 -3.58
CA SER A 208 25.47 20.14 -4.04
C SER A 208 25.62 18.83 -3.28
N LEU A 209 24.70 18.59 -2.35
CA LEU A 209 24.64 17.37 -1.55
C LEU A 209 23.34 16.67 -1.88
N SER A 210 23.39 15.39 -2.19
CA SER A 210 22.21 14.55 -2.39
C SER A 210 22.27 13.31 -1.51
N GLY A 211 21.12 12.85 -1.06
CA GLY A 211 21.04 11.66 -0.23
C GLY A 211 19.61 11.21 -0.03
N GLU A 212 19.42 10.29 0.89
CA GLU A 212 18.13 9.68 1.16
C GLU A 212 17.78 9.83 2.65
N ILE A 213 16.54 10.20 2.93
CA ILE A 213 15.95 10.17 4.28
C ILE A 213 15.12 8.89 4.37
N GLY A 214 15.58 7.95 5.20
CA GLY A 214 14.79 6.76 5.52
C GLY A 214 13.65 7.10 6.45
N LEU A 215 12.49 6.52 6.19
CA LEU A 215 11.31 6.65 7.03
C LEU A 215 10.74 5.27 7.32
N GLU A 216 10.38 5.04 8.56
CA GLU A 216 9.75 3.82 9.00
C GLU A 216 8.38 4.13 9.60
N ARG A 217 7.39 3.41 9.11
CA ARG A 217 6.05 3.40 9.70
C ARG A 217 5.86 2.09 10.45
N THR A 218 5.46 2.18 11.69
CA THR A 218 5.08 1.03 12.51
C THR A 218 3.63 1.17 12.94
N THR A 219 2.86 0.09 12.89
CA THR A 219 1.48 0.07 13.39
C THR A 219 1.45 -0.66 14.74
N GLU A 220 1.00 0.03 15.77
CA GLU A 220 0.85 -0.54 17.10
C GLU A 220 -0.35 -1.49 17.14
N LEU A 221 -0.12 -2.73 17.59
CA LEU A 221 -1.13 -3.81 17.56
C LEU A 221 -2.38 -3.53 18.40
N MET A 222 -2.21 -2.93 19.57
CA MET A 222 -3.31 -2.74 20.52
C MET A 222 -4.22 -1.58 20.16
N THR A 223 -3.65 -0.50 19.63
CA THR A 223 -4.35 0.75 19.40
C THR A 223 -4.62 1.01 17.92
N GLY A 224 -3.97 0.29 17.03
CA GLY A 224 -3.97 0.56 15.58
C GLY A 224 -3.33 1.89 15.21
N ARG A 225 -2.71 2.58 16.16
CA ARG A 225 -2.07 3.88 15.91
C ARG A 225 -0.83 3.72 15.06
N GLU A 226 -0.72 4.59 14.08
CA GLU A 226 0.44 4.67 13.23
C GLU A 226 1.52 5.51 13.88
N GLN A 227 2.71 4.99 13.87
CA GLN A 227 3.88 5.65 14.40
C GLN A 227 4.91 5.77 13.28
N TRP A 228 5.43 6.95 13.10
CA TRP A 228 6.43 7.24 12.10
C TRP A 228 7.73 7.67 12.77
N ARG A 229 8.86 7.17 12.25
CA ARG A 229 10.19 7.65 12.66
C ARG A 229 11.06 7.90 11.44
N VAL A 230 11.94 8.85 11.56
CA VAL A 230 13.04 9.06 10.62
C VAL A 230 14.14 8.08 11.01
N MET A 231 14.53 7.20 10.10
CA MET A 231 15.65 6.30 10.37
C MET A 231 16.96 7.06 10.44
N PRO A 232 17.91 6.64 11.29
CA PRO A 232 19.24 7.22 11.30
C PRO A 232 19.79 7.19 9.87
N LEU A 233 20.20 8.34 9.38
CA LEU A 233 20.71 8.52 8.03
C LEU A 233 21.93 7.60 7.86
N ALA A 234 21.75 6.51 7.15
CA ALA A 234 22.87 5.70 6.71
C ALA A 234 23.66 6.55 5.70
N GLN A 235 24.89 6.83 6.02
CA GLN A 235 25.84 7.40 5.05
C GLN A 235 25.95 6.36 3.94
N ARG A 236 25.39 6.65 2.78
CA ARG A 236 25.74 5.92 1.57
C ARG A 236 27.13 6.43 1.22
N GLY A 237 28.16 5.67 1.59
CA GLY A 237 29.52 5.95 1.15
C GLY A 237 29.48 6.06 -0.37
N GLU A 238 30.04 7.16 -0.88
CA GLU A 238 30.40 7.27 -2.28
C GLU A 238 31.36 6.10 -2.59
N GLU A 239 30.88 5.11 -3.36
CA GLU A 239 31.72 4.20 -4.12
C GLU A 239 31.94 4.75 -5.51
#